data_de6f1305c77f46fa7740d8db3b618591
#
_entry.id   de6f1305c77f46fa7740d8db3b618591
#
_cell.length_a   1.000
_cell.length_b   1.000
_cell.length_c   1.000
_cell.angle_alpha   90.00
_cell.angle_beta   90.00
_cell.angle_gamma   90.00
#
_symmetry.space_group_name_H-M   'P 1'
#
loop_
_entity.id
_entity.type
_entity.pdbx_description
1 polymer ?
#
loop_
_entity_poly.entity_id
_entity_poly.type
_entity_poly.pdbx_seq_one_letter_code
_entity_poly.pdbx_strand_id
1 'polypeptide(L)'
;MLIEKNRSRQRKHKMKILGIGNAIVDVICKVDDDFIKKNNLTKSTMKLIFDEKEFKQLLSSLKIEKTISGGSVANSIVGLSQLGNDVGFIGKVNDDDLGGKYEDGLKTENVKYFYSKKKEELPTGTCLILVTPDSERTMCTFLGTAGKINENDVDTNAIKKSEIVFLEGYLWDEGDPKKAFDKAINNANKVAMSXX
;
A
#
# COMPACT_ATOMS: atom_id res chain seq x y z
N MET A 1 21.22 20.66 -51.44
CA MET A 1 20.45 21.13 -50.27
C MET A 1 19.87 19.92 -49.55
N LEU A 2 20.56 19.45 -48.52
CA LEU A 2 20.13 18.31 -47.73
C LEU A 2 19.19 18.76 -46.64
N ILE A 3 17.93 18.34 -46.74
CA ILE A 3 16.95 18.58 -45.66
C ILE A 3 17.13 17.47 -44.62
N GLU A 4 17.82 17.81 -43.53
CA GLU A 4 17.83 16.91 -42.35
C GLU A 4 16.43 16.92 -41.72
N LYS A 5 15.74 15.80 -41.88
CA LYS A 5 14.50 15.56 -41.13
C LYS A 5 14.88 15.33 -39.66
N ASN A 6 14.70 16.36 -38.86
CA ASN A 6 14.79 16.33 -37.43
C ASN A 6 13.70 15.37 -36.92
N ARG A 7 14.03 14.09 -36.78
CA ARG A 7 13.20 13.14 -36.04
C ARG A 7 13.39 13.43 -34.55
N SER A 8 12.61 14.34 -34.02
CA SER A 8 12.46 14.43 -32.58
C SER A 8 11.90 13.11 -32.12
N ARG A 9 12.74 12.23 -31.62
CA ARG A 9 12.30 11.09 -30.82
C ARG A 9 11.61 11.68 -29.61
N GLN A 10 10.29 11.78 -29.64
CA GLN A 10 9.52 11.93 -28.42
C GLN A 10 9.88 10.72 -27.56
N ARG A 11 10.75 10.93 -26.59
CA ARG A 11 10.94 9.97 -25.49
C ARG A 11 9.58 9.93 -24.82
N LYS A 12 8.79 8.89 -25.08
CA LYS A 12 7.61 8.57 -24.29
C LYS A 12 8.08 8.54 -22.85
N HIS A 13 7.61 9.48 -22.05
CA HIS A 13 7.96 9.58 -20.64
C HIS A 13 7.53 8.26 -19.99
N LYS A 14 8.51 7.43 -19.70
CA LYS A 14 8.28 6.12 -19.09
C LYS A 14 8.34 6.30 -17.58
N MET A 15 7.29 5.86 -16.88
CA MET A 15 7.28 5.86 -15.42
C MET A 15 8.49 5.09 -14.91
N LYS A 16 9.18 5.61 -13.89
CA LYS A 16 10.43 5.01 -13.41
C LYS A 16 10.16 3.70 -12.69
N ILE A 17 9.33 3.75 -11.65
CA ILE A 17 9.04 2.57 -10.81
C ILE A 17 7.55 2.51 -10.52
N LEU A 18 6.99 1.30 -10.65
CA LEU A 18 5.63 0.97 -10.23
C LEU A 18 5.73 -0.05 -9.09
N GLY A 19 5.26 0.32 -7.91
CA GLY A 19 5.19 -0.60 -6.77
C GLY A 19 3.88 -1.38 -6.77
N ILE A 20 3.95 -2.63 -6.32
CA ILE A 20 2.75 -3.44 -6.05
C ILE A 20 2.90 -4.02 -4.65
N GLY A 21 1.93 -3.73 -3.78
CA GLY A 21 2.03 -4.17 -2.40
C GLY A 21 0.74 -3.96 -1.61
N ASN A 22 0.83 -4.21 -0.32
CA ASN A 22 -0.27 -3.99 0.61
C ASN A 22 -0.59 -2.50 0.73
N ALA A 23 -1.83 -2.14 0.45
CA ALA A 23 -2.34 -0.79 0.67
C ALA A 23 -2.92 -0.73 2.09
N ILE A 24 -2.15 -0.20 3.02
CA ILE A 24 -2.49 -0.20 4.44
C ILE A 24 -2.54 1.24 4.95
N VAL A 25 -3.65 1.63 5.60
CA VAL A 25 -3.74 2.92 6.28
C VAL A 25 -3.18 2.77 7.69
N ASP A 26 -2.16 3.55 8.01
CA ASP A 26 -1.65 3.68 9.38
C ASP A 26 -2.55 4.66 10.13
N VAL A 27 -3.18 4.17 11.21
CA VAL A 27 -4.12 4.93 12.03
C VAL A 27 -3.45 5.15 13.39
N ILE A 28 -3.04 6.38 13.65
CA ILE A 28 -2.28 6.73 14.87
C ILE A 28 -3.25 7.17 15.95
N CYS A 29 -3.18 6.51 17.12
CA CYS A 29 -4.02 6.77 18.27
C CYS A 29 -3.18 6.86 19.53
N LYS A 30 -3.51 7.80 20.42
CA LYS A 30 -2.91 7.86 21.76
C LYS A 30 -3.74 7.00 22.70
N VAL A 31 -3.09 6.16 23.46
CA VAL A 31 -3.73 5.30 24.46
C VAL A 31 -2.89 5.30 25.74
N ASP A 32 -3.49 4.85 26.84
CA ASP A 32 -2.75 4.62 28.08
C ASP A 32 -2.33 3.14 28.19
N ASP A 33 -1.50 2.83 29.19
CA ASP A 33 -1.05 1.47 29.43
C ASP A 33 -2.19 0.53 29.82
N ASP A 34 -3.24 1.06 30.45
CA ASP A 34 -4.42 0.26 30.81
C ASP A 34 -5.17 -0.20 29.55
N PHE A 35 -5.23 0.63 28.52
CA PHE A 35 -5.84 0.22 27.23
C PHE A 35 -5.11 -1.00 26.66
N ILE A 36 -3.77 -0.98 26.68
CA ILE A 36 -2.94 -2.09 26.17
C ILE A 36 -3.29 -3.38 26.95
N LYS A 37 -3.32 -3.30 28.29
CA LYS A 37 -3.62 -4.44 29.16
C LYS A 37 -5.04 -4.97 28.95
N LYS A 38 -6.04 -4.10 28.95
CA LYS A 38 -7.46 -4.46 28.80
C LYS A 38 -7.74 -5.18 27.49
N ASN A 39 -6.99 -4.85 26.45
CA ASN A 39 -7.18 -5.46 25.12
C ASN A 39 -6.24 -6.65 24.89
N ASN A 40 -5.56 -7.14 25.93
CA ASN A 40 -4.65 -8.29 25.85
C ASN A 40 -3.58 -8.11 24.77
N LEU A 41 -3.03 -6.90 24.70
CA LEU A 41 -1.95 -6.58 23.77
C LEU A 41 -0.61 -6.62 24.49
N THR A 42 0.43 -6.97 23.75
CA THR A 42 1.79 -6.92 24.25
C THR A 42 2.43 -5.61 23.78
N LYS A 43 2.80 -4.75 24.74
CA LYS A 43 3.37 -3.44 24.45
C LYS A 43 4.62 -3.55 23.57
N SER A 44 4.77 -2.62 22.67
CA SER A 44 5.93 -2.50 21.77
C SER A 44 6.07 -3.67 20.79
N THR A 45 4.97 -4.38 20.52
CA THR A 45 4.95 -5.46 19.53
C THR A 45 3.94 -5.18 18.43
N MET A 46 3.95 -6.05 17.42
CA MET A 46 2.94 -6.05 16.36
C MET A 46 2.09 -7.32 16.45
N LYS A 47 0.78 -7.15 16.49
CA LYS A 47 -0.19 -8.24 16.46
C LYS A 47 -0.93 -8.21 15.13
N LEU A 48 -0.99 -9.37 14.45
CA LEU A 48 -1.88 -9.53 13.31
C LEU A 48 -3.29 -9.88 13.82
N ILE A 49 -4.27 -9.14 13.35
CA ILE A 49 -5.68 -9.38 13.66
C ILE A 49 -6.30 -10.06 12.44
N PHE A 50 -6.87 -11.24 12.62
CA PHE A 50 -7.50 -12.01 11.54
C PHE A 50 -9.02 -11.87 11.54
N ASP A 51 -9.61 -11.56 12.69
CA ASP A 51 -11.06 -11.44 12.84
C ASP A 51 -11.51 -10.00 12.63
N GLU A 52 -12.38 -9.80 11.64
CA GLU A 52 -12.93 -8.48 11.32
C GLU A 52 -13.68 -7.87 12.50
N LYS A 53 -14.41 -8.70 13.29
CA LYS A 53 -15.14 -8.20 14.47
C LYS A 53 -14.18 -7.65 15.53
N GLU A 54 -13.09 -8.41 15.80
CA GLU A 54 -12.05 -7.95 16.73
C GLU A 54 -11.47 -6.61 16.27
N PHE A 55 -11.16 -6.49 14.98
CA PHE A 55 -10.62 -5.25 14.40
C PHE A 55 -11.60 -4.09 14.57
N LYS A 56 -12.86 -4.29 14.18
CA LYS A 56 -13.88 -3.23 14.26
C LYS A 56 -14.13 -2.78 15.71
N GLN A 57 -14.16 -3.75 16.64
CA GLN A 57 -14.36 -3.46 18.05
C GLN A 57 -13.20 -2.63 18.60
N LEU A 58 -11.97 -3.01 18.27
CA LEU A 58 -10.78 -2.28 18.69
C LEU A 58 -10.78 -0.86 18.11
N LEU A 59 -11.02 -0.74 16.80
CA LEU A 59 -11.06 0.57 16.13
C LEU A 59 -12.13 1.49 16.73
N SER A 60 -13.31 0.95 17.04
CA SER A 60 -14.42 1.74 17.59
C SER A 60 -14.14 2.31 18.98
N SER A 61 -13.20 1.71 19.72
CA SER A 61 -12.83 2.15 21.07
C SER A 61 -11.69 3.18 21.05
N LEU A 62 -11.19 3.55 19.87
CA LEU A 62 -10.03 4.42 19.71
C LEU A 62 -10.42 5.80 19.19
N LYS A 63 -9.72 6.82 19.67
CA LYS A 63 -9.78 8.15 19.09
C LYS A 63 -8.63 8.31 18.10
N ILE A 64 -8.98 8.48 16.83
CA ILE A 64 -8.00 8.62 15.76
C ILE A 64 -7.39 10.02 15.81
N GLU A 65 -6.06 10.11 15.92
CA GLU A 65 -5.33 11.38 15.87
C GLU A 65 -4.92 11.72 14.44
N LYS A 66 -4.46 10.73 13.68
CA LYS A 66 -3.93 10.93 12.34
C LYS A 66 -4.04 9.65 11.52
N THR A 67 -4.24 9.80 10.21
CA THR A 67 -4.15 8.68 9.26
C THR A 67 -3.06 8.97 8.24
N ILE A 68 -2.30 7.95 7.87
CA ILE A 68 -1.21 8.05 6.89
C ILE A 68 -1.34 6.87 5.93
N SER A 69 -1.20 7.12 4.63
CA SER A 69 -1.15 6.03 3.65
C SER A 69 0.18 5.31 3.82
N GLY A 70 0.11 4.02 4.15
CA GLY A 70 1.29 3.21 4.48
C GLY A 70 1.38 1.95 3.62
N GLY A 71 2.14 1.00 4.12
CA GLY A 71 2.53 -0.21 3.41
C GLY A 71 4.01 -0.14 3.05
N SER A 72 4.70 -1.25 3.15
CA SER A 72 6.17 -1.30 3.00
C SER A 72 6.63 -0.78 1.64
N VAL A 73 6.11 -1.36 0.55
CA VAL A 73 6.48 -0.91 -0.80
C VAL A 73 5.91 0.48 -1.06
N ALA A 74 4.67 0.78 -0.62
CA ALA A 74 4.08 2.09 -0.81
C ALA A 74 4.96 3.19 -0.20
N ASN A 75 5.51 2.96 1.00
CA ASN A 75 6.42 3.93 1.65
C ASN A 75 7.69 4.15 0.82
N SER A 76 8.24 3.09 0.22
CA SER A 76 9.39 3.21 -0.67
C SER A 76 9.05 4.04 -1.91
N ILE A 77 7.86 3.82 -2.48
CA ILE A 77 7.39 4.57 -3.65
C ILE A 77 7.20 6.05 -3.31
N VAL A 78 6.64 6.35 -2.13
CA VAL A 78 6.52 7.74 -1.66
C VAL A 78 7.91 8.38 -1.54
N GLY A 79 8.87 7.69 -0.93
CA GLY A 79 10.24 8.21 -0.82
C GLY A 79 10.86 8.48 -2.19
N LEU A 80 10.64 7.60 -3.16
CA LEU A 80 11.14 7.81 -4.53
C LEU A 80 10.46 9.01 -5.21
N SER A 81 9.17 9.22 -4.95
CA SER A 81 8.46 10.40 -5.43
C SER A 81 9.07 11.69 -4.87
N GLN A 82 9.35 11.69 -3.56
CA GLN A 82 9.97 12.84 -2.89
C GLN A 82 11.36 13.15 -3.44
N LEU A 83 12.05 12.14 -3.99
CA LEU A 83 13.34 12.31 -4.65
C LEU A 83 13.19 12.74 -6.13
N GLY A 84 11.97 13.04 -6.58
CA GLY A 84 11.72 13.59 -7.92
C GLY A 84 11.48 12.54 -9.00
N ASN A 85 11.26 11.29 -8.67
CA ASN A 85 10.99 10.24 -9.66
C ASN A 85 9.50 10.19 -10.02
N ASP A 86 9.22 9.83 -11.28
CA ASP A 86 7.86 9.53 -11.74
C ASP A 86 7.53 8.10 -11.34
N VAL A 87 6.60 7.95 -10.40
CA VAL A 87 6.30 6.66 -9.75
C VAL A 87 4.80 6.40 -9.65
N GLY A 88 4.46 5.12 -9.52
CA GLY A 88 3.08 4.68 -9.31
C GLY A 88 2.99 3.52 -8.35
N PHE A 89 1.76 3.21 -7.97
CA PHE A 89 1.49 2.13 -7.01
C PHE A 89 0.19 1.41 -7.36
N ILE A 90 0.20 0.10 -7.20
CA ILE A 90 -0.98 -0.77 -7.24
C ILE A 90 -1.11 -1.43 -5.87
N GLY A 91 -2.23 -1.22 -5.22
CA GLY A 91 -2.58 -1.87 -3.97
C GLY A 91 -4.08 -1.80 -3.77
N LYS A 92 -4.65 -2.87 -3.25
CA LYS A 92 -6.11 -3.02 -3.18
C LYS A 92 -6.67 -2.38 -1.91
N VAL A 93 -7.65 -1.48 -2.08
CA VAL A 93 -8.42 -0.89 -0.98
C VAL A 93 -9.92 -1.09 -1.26
N ASN A 94 -10.73 -0.98 -0.22
CA ASN A 94 -12.18 -0.95 -0.36
C ASN A 94 -12.63 0.48 -0.68
N ASP A 95 -13.80 0.62 -1.26
CA ASP A 95 -14.47 1.91 -1.42
C ASP A 95 -15.16 2.27 -0.09
N ASP A 96 -14.35 2.55 0.91
CA ASP A 96 -14.72 2.98 2.25
C ASP A 96 -13.94 4.24 2.62
N ASP A 97 -14.20 4.78 3.81
CA ASP A 97 -13.57 6.01 4.26
C ASP A 97 -12.04 5.93 4.25
N LEU A 98 -11.49 4.83 4.77
CA LEU A 98 -10.03 4.65 4.82
C LEU A 98 -9.44 4.43 3.42
N GLY A 99 -10.18 3.76 2.53
CA GLY A 99 -9.76 3.59 1.13
C GLY A 99 -9.65 4.93 0.40
N GLY A 100 -10.61 5.83 0.63
CA GLY A 100 -10.56 7.19 0.10
C GLY A 100 -9.36 7.96 0.64
N LYS A 101 -9.12 7.87 1.94
CA LYS A 101 -7.96 8.51 2.58
C LYS A 101 -6.63 7.96 2.04
N TYR A 102 -6.57 6.66 1.78
CA TYR A 102 -5.39 6.03 1.20
C TYR A 102 -5.05 6.63 -0.16
N GLU A 103 -6.03 6.68 -1.05
CA GLU A 103 -5.86 7.22 -2.39
C GLU A 103 -5.45 8.69 -2.33
N ASP A 104 -6.12 9.49 -1.51
CA ASP A 104 -5.81 10.92 -1.36
C ASP A 104 -4.39 11.13 -0.83
N GLY A 105 -3.96 10.30 0.12
CA GLY A 105 -2.61 10.37 0.68
C GLY A 105 -1.54 10.11 -0.38
N LEU A 106 -1.73 9.11 -1.23
CA LEU A 106 -0.79 8.85 -2.33
C LEU A 106 -0.77 10.01 -3.34
N LYS A 107 -1.94 10.57 -3.67
CA LYS A 107 -2.02 11.72 -4.59
C LYS A 107 -1.26 12.93 -4.04
N THR A 108 -1.40 13.19 -2.74
CA THR A 108 -0.70 14.29 -2.06
C THR A 108 0.82 14.14 -2.19
N GLU A 109 1.31 12.90 -2.21
CA GLU A 109 2.74 12.59 -2.36
C GLU A 109 3.16 12.44 -3.84
N ASN A 110 2.31 12.82 -4.77
CA ASN A 110 2.55 12.74 -6.22
C ASN A 110 2.82 11.30 -6.71
N VAL A 111 2.22 10.32 -6.07
CA VAL A 111 2.26 8.93 -6.51
C VAL A 111 1.01 8.64 -7.34
N LYS A 112 1.19 8.15 -8.56
CA LYS A 112 0.08 7.74 -9.42
C LYS A 112 -0.50 6.43 -8.89
N TYR A 113 -1.81 6.41 -8.63
CA TYR A 113 -2.48 5.23 -8.06
C TYR A 113 -3.24 4.49 -9.15
N PHE A 114 -2.86 3.24 -9.41
CA PHE A 114 -3.40 2.43 -10.51
C PHE A 114 -4.33 1.33 -10.02
N TYR A 115 -5.20 1.66 -9.08
CA TYR A 115 -6.26 0.77 -8.62
C TYR A 115 -7.55 1.58 -8.53
N SER A 116 -8.61 1.07 -9.16
CA SER A 116 -9.94 1.72 -9.10
C SER A 116 -10.74 1.13 -7.96
N LYS A 117 -11.00 1.95 -6.94
CA LYS A 117 -11.78 1.54 -5.76
C LYS A 117 -13.15 1.01 -6.19
N LYS A 118 -13.56 -0.07 -5.56
CA LYS A 118 -14.90 -0.64 -5.66
C LYS A 118 -15.27 -1.22 -4.30
N LYS A 119 -16.55 -1.50 -4.11
CA LYS A 119 -17.02 -2.10 -2.88
C LYS A 119 -16.47 -3.52 -2.75
N GLU A 120 -15.80 -3.79 -1.66
CA GLU A 120 -15.17 -5.09 -1.36
C GLU A 120 -15.83 -5.72 -0.15
N GLU A 121 -15.63 -7.02 0.02
CA GLU A 121 -16.16 -7.77 1.17
C GLU A 121 -15.52 -7.31 2.49
N LEU A 122 -14.19 -7.12 2.47
CA LEU A 122 -13.43 -6.74 3.67
C LEU A 122 -13.11 -5.25 3.67
N PRO A 123 -12.98 -4.63 4.85
CA PRO A 123 -12.55 -3.23 4.94
C PRO A 123 -11.12 -3.04 4.42
N THR A 124 -10.78 -1.79 4.15
CA THR A 124 -9.42 -1.39 3.76
C THR A 124 -8.42 -1.83 4.82
N GLY A 125 -7.28 -2.33 4.38
CA GLY A 125 -6.19 -2.75 5.26
C GLY A 125 -5.76 -1.61 6.18
N THR A 126 -5.58 -1.90 7.46
CA THR A 126 -5.35 -0.90 8.49
C THR A 126 -4.32 -1.40 9.49
N CYS A 127 -3.38 -0.52 9.86
CA CYS A 127 -2.49 -0.75 10.99
C CYS A 127 -2.83 0.28 12.07
N LEU A 128 -3.38 -0.20 13.20
CA LEU A 128 -3.62 0.65 14.37
C LEU A 128 -2.28 0.81 15.10
N ILE A 129 -1.80 2.05 15.18
CA ILE A 129 -0.54 2.40 15.86
C ILE A 129 -0.91 3.08 17.17
N LEU A 130 -0.80 2.32 18.26
CA LEU A 130 -1.19 2.73 19.60
C LEU A 130 0.03 3.30 20.31
N VAL A 131 0.00 4.60 20.56
CA VAL A 131 1.15 5.32 21.16
C VAL A 131 0.85 5.56 22.64
N THR A 132 1.66 4.97 23.52
CA THR A 132 1.54 5.15 24.98
C THR A 132 2.34 6.36 25.44
N PRO A 133 2.12 6.86 26.71
CA PRO A 133 2.76 8.10 27.16
C PRO A 133 4.28 8.10 27.14
N ASP A 134 4.89 6.92 27.22
CA ASP A 134 6.37 6.75 27.11
C ASP A 134 6.86 6.75 25.66
N SER A 135 5.96 7.06 24.70
CA SER A 135 6.22 7.10 23.25
C SER A 135 6.46 5.73 22.61
N GLU A 136 6.18 4.64 23.35
CA GLU A 136 6.23 3.30 22.76
C GLU A 136 5.05 3.08 21.82
N ARG A 137 5.28 2.28 20.79
CA ARG A 137 4.27 1.98 19.77
C ARG A 137 3.91 0.51 19.81
N THR A 138 2.62 0.24 19.96
CA THR A 138 2.05 -1.12 19.84
C THR A 138 1.18 -1.13 18.59
N MET A 139 1.42 -2.08 17.71
CA MET A 139 0.74 -2.11 16.40
C MET A 139 -0.21 -3.29 16.32
N CYS A 140 -1.39 -3.04 15.75
CA CYS A 140 -2.39 -4.06 15.47
C CYS A 140 -2.77 -3.94 13.99
N THR A 141 -2.39 -4.94 13.20
CA THR A 141 -2.57 -4.90 11.75
C THR A 141 -3.68 -5.86 11.30
N PHE A 142 -4.65 -5.32 10.60
CA PHE A 142 -5.69 -6.07 9.91
C PHE A 142 -5.47 -5.86 8.40
N LEU A 143 -5.09 -6.94 7.69
CA LEU A 143 -4.77 -6.82 6.26
C LEU A 143 -6.00 -6.49 5.41
N GLY A 144 -7.17 -7.00 5.80
CA GLY A 144 -8.41 -6.70 5.07
C GLY A 144 -8.30 -6.96 3.59
N THR A 145 -8.83 -6.03 2.82
CA THR A 145 -8.84 -6.11 1.36
C THR A 145 -7.43 -6.10 0.75
N ALA A 146 -6.44 -5.50 1.42
CA ALA A 146 -5.07 -5.43 0.88
C ALA A 146 -4.50 -6.81 0.56
N GLY A 147 -4.76 -7.78 1.43
CA GLY A 147 -4.27 -9.16 1.25
C GLY A 147 -5.05 -9.97 0.21
N LYS A 148 -6.08 -9.40 -0.41
CA LYS A 148 -6.95 -10.07 -1.38
C LYS A 148 -6.68 -9.62 -2.83
N ILE A 149 -5.53 -9.03 -3.09
CA ILE A 149 -5.16 -8.64 -4.45
C ILE A 149 -5.17 -9.87 -5.37
N ASN A 150 -5.69 -9.68 -6.59
CA ASN A 150 -5.76 -10.77 -7.57
C ASN A 150 -5.32 -10.27 -8.94
N GLU A 151 -5.25 -11.16 -9.91
CA GLU A 151 -4.74 -10.83 -11.25
C GLU A 151 -5.58 -9.78 -11.99
N ASN A 152 -6.87 -9.65 -11.67
CA ASN A 152 -7.73 -8.63 -12.27
C ASN A 152 -7.44 -7.22 -11.74
N ASP A 153 -6.79 -7.13 -10.59
CA ASP A 153 -6.41 -5.84 -9.98
C ASP A 153 -5.12 -5.26 -10.59
N VAL A 154 -4.42 -6.05 -11.40
CA VAL A 154 -3.10 -5.68 -11.95
C VAL A 154 -3.28 -4.96 -13.29
N ASP A 155 -2.91 -3.69 -13.34
CA ASP A 155 -2.96 -2.86 -14.55
C ASP A 155 -1.73 -3.15 -15.41
N THR A 156 -1.90 -4.02 -16.43
CA THR A 156 -0.80 -4.40 -17.31
C THR A 156 -0.26 -3.24 -18.12
N ASN A 157 -1.09 -2.26 -18.47
CA ASN A 157 -0.63 -1.07 -19.20
C ASN A 157 0.33 -0.24 -18.35
N ALA A 158 0.00 -0.04 -17.07
CA ALA A 158 0.87 0.67 -16.14
C ALA A 158 2.21 -0.10 -15.97
N ILE A 159 2.14 -1.42 -15.85
CA ILE A 159 3.33 -2.29 -15.74
C ILE A 159 4.25 -2.12 -16.95
N LYS A 160 3.69 -2.24 -18.16
CA LYS A 160 4.47 -2.14 -19.41
C LYS A 160 5.10 -0.75 -19.60
N LYS A 161 4.46 0.29 -19.05
CA LYS A 161 4.95 1.68 -19.15
C LYS A 161 5.97 2.03 -18.07
N SER A 162 6.25 1.14 -17.12
CA SER A 162 7.24 1.38 -16.08
C SER A 162 8.58 0.72 -16.43
N GLU A 163 9.68 1.32 -15.98
CA GLU A 163 11.00 0.73 -16.17
C GLU A 163 11.21 -0.47 -15.24
N ILE A 164 10.76 -0.31 -13.99
CA ILE A 164 10.93 -1.33 -12.93
C ILE A 164 9.59 -1.54 -12.24
N VAL A 165 9.23 -2.78 -11.98
CA VAL A 165 8.12 -3.15 -11.09
C VAL A 165 8.74 -3.63 -9.78
N PHE A 166 8.33 -3.02 -8.66
CA PHE A 166 8.82 -3.36 -7.32
C PHE A 166 7.72 -4.07 -6.55
N LEU A 167 7.93 -5.34 -6.23
CA LEU A 167 6.95 -6.22 -5.61
C LEU A 167 7.19 -6.35 -4.11
N GLU A 168 6.11 -6.34 -3.33
CA GLU A 168 6.17 -6.53 -1.89
C GLU A 168 6.20 -8.02 -1.55
N GLY A 169 7.31 -8.49 -0.98
CA GLY A 169 7.49 -9.91 -0.64
C GLY A 169 6.43 -10.45 0.32
N TYR A 170 5.84 -9.61 1.15
CA TYR A 170 4.74 -10.01 2.05
C TYR A 170 3.52 -10.58 1.32
N LEU A 171 3.34 -10.23 0.04
CA LEU A 171 2.22 -10.74 -0.78
C LEU A 171 2.62 -11.96 -1.61
N TRP A 172 3.83 -12.49 -1.45
CA TRP A 172 4.27 -13.69 -2.17
C TRP A 172 3.70 -14.95 -1.49
N ASP A 173 2.37 -15.01 -1.43
CA ASP A 173 1.61 -16.12 -0.84
C ASP A 173 0.84 -16.88 -1.92
N GLU A 174 0.74 -18.19 -1.74
CA GLU A 174 -0.03 -19.05 -2.65
C GLU A 174 -1.46 -18.53 -2.81
N GLY A 175 -2.00 -18.69 -4.02
CA GLY A 175 -3.34 -18.26 -4.35
C GLY A 175 -3.36 -16.98 -5.17
N ASP A 176 -4.37 -16.15 -4.95
CA ASP A 176 -4.62 -14.97 -5.77
C ASP A 176 -3.49 -13.92 -5.75
N PRO A 177 -2.87 -13.60 -4.60
CA PRO A 177 -1.76 -12.64 -4.63
C PRO A 177 -0.58 -13.13 -5.48
N LYS A 178 -0.24 -14.42 -5.40
CA LYS A 178 0.84 -14.97 -6.23
C LYS A 178 0.49 -14.88 -7.71
N LYS A 179 -0.76 -15.18 -8.08
CA LYS A 179 -1.22 -15.07 -9.48
C LYS A 179 -1.11 -13.62 -9.98
N ALA A 180 -1.46 -12.65 -9.12
CA ALA A 180 -1.30 -11.23 -9.43
C ALA A 180 0.16 -10.89 -9.70
N PHE A 181 1.08 -11.39 -8.87
CA PHE A 181 2.51 -11.17 -9.03
C PHE A 181 3.05 -11.86 -10.29
N ASP A 182 2.64 -13.09 -10.55
CA ASP A 182 3.03 -13.81 -11.78
C ASP A 182 2.62 -13.00 -13.02
N LYS A 183 1.41 -12.46 -13.02
CA LYS A 183 0.94 -11.61 -14.12
C LYS A 183 1.81 -10.34 -14.25
N ALA A 184 2.14 -9.71 -13.12
CA ALA A 184 3.01 -8.52 -13.12
C ALA A 184 4.40 -8.86 -13.67
N ILE A 185 5.00 -9.94 -13.20
CA ILE A 185 6.34 -10.39 -13.62
C ILE A 185 6.35 -10.65 -15.13
N ASN A 186 5.33 -11.33 -15.64
CA ASN A 186 5.25 -11.70 -17.06
C ASN A 186 5.10 -10.48 -17.97
N ASN A 187 4.65 -9.34 -17.46
CA ASN A 187 4.43 -8.12 -18.24
C ASN A 187 5.47 -7.02 -17.95
N ALA A 188 6.34 -7.21 -16.97
CA ALA A 188 7.30 -6.20 -16.52
C ALA A 188 8.55 -6.17 -17.40
N ASN A 189 9.16 -4.99 -17.54
CA ASN A 189 10.47 -4.85 -18.19
C ASN A 189 11.59 -5.31 -17.25
N LYS A 190 11.54 -4.93 -16.00
CA LYS A 190 12.47 -5.33 -14.93
C LYS A 190 11.68 -5.50 -13.64
N VAL A 191 12.10 -6.45 -12.82
CA VAL A 191 11.45 -6.74 -11.54
C VAL A 191 12.46 -6.62 -10.40
N ALA A 192 12.02 -6.02 -9.30
CA ALA A 192 12.68 -6.06 -8.00
C ALA A 192 11.65 -6.55 -6.98
N MET A 193 12.08 -7.23 -5.92
CA MET A 193 11.20 -7.71 -4.85
C MET A 193 11.86 -7.44 -3.50
N SER A 194 11.02 -7.02 -2.54
CA SER A 194 11.52 -6.86 -1.17
C SER A 194 11.65 -8.20 -0.48
N UNK A 195 12.51 -8.28 0.17
CA UNK A 195 12.70 -9.44 0.92
C UNK A 195 11.97 -9.32 2.17
N UNK A 196 11.63 -9.69 2.54
CA UNK A 196 10.96 -9.51 3.65
C UNK A 196 10.95 -10.16 4.68
#